data_6f787822abac440dace595dcc86916f8
#
_entry.id   6f787822abac440dace595dcc86916f8
#
_cell.length_a   1.000
_cell.length_b   1.000
_cell.length_c   1.000
_cell.angle_alpha   90.00
_cell.angle_beta   90.00
_cell.angle_gamma   90.00
#
_symmetry.space_group_name_H-M   'P 1'
#
loop_
_entity.id
_entity.type
_entity.pdbx_description
1 polymer ?
#
loop_
_entity_poly.entity_id
_entity_poly.type
_entity_poly.pdbx_seq_one_letter_code
_entity_poly.pdbx_strand_id
1 'polypeptide(L)'
;MGKQDIESGLCYLENFAPDIELQAFEEKVCCLVQNQMLVNIIDRALLRLKRYPDRGELYYEILTKQFIYRFNSTEKELLEELNIERSVFYDRKREAIYLFSVCLFGYSIPEVLEELPRLNPD
;
A
#
# COMPACT_ATOMS: atom_id res chain seq x y z
N MET A 1 -4.00 5.30 9.72
CA MET A 1 -2.73 5.44 8.97
C MET A 1 -2.07 6.75 9.38
N GLY A 2 -0.83 6.69 9.88
CA GLY A 2 -0.12 7.87 10.33
C GLY A 2 0.55 8.60 9.17
N LYS A 3 0.78 9.89 9.35
CA LYS A 3 1.41 10.71 8.32
C LYS A 3 2.82 10.21 7.98
N GLN A 4 3.58 9.81 9.00
CA GLN A 4 4.93 9.32 8.81
C GLN A 4 4.95 8.02 8.01
N ASP A 5 3.96 7.16 8.23
CA ASP A 5 3.85 5.90 7.49
C ASP A 5 3.52 6.16 6.03
N ILE A 6 2.65 7.13 5.78
CA ILE A 6 2.30 7.54 4.42
C ILE A 6 3.55 8.08 3.72
N GLU A 7 4.33 8.92 4.38
CA GLU A 7 5.54 9.48 3.81
C GLU A 7 6.55 8.39 3.44
N SER A 8 6.71 7.39 4.31
CA SER A 8 7.61 6.27 4.03
C SER A 8 7.18 5.51 2.78
N GLY A 9 5.88 5.26 2.64
CA GLY A 9 5.35 4.60 1.46
C GLY A 9 5.53 5.44 0.22
N LEU A 10 5.28 6.74 0.33
CA LEU A 10 5.36 7.66 -0.81
C LEU A 10 6.78 7.80 -1.33
N CYS A 11 7.80 7.64 -0.49
CA CYS A 11 9.18 7.64 -0.96
C CYS A 11 9.44 6.52 -1.97
N TYR A 12 8.81 5.37 -1.78
CA TYR A 12 8.91 4.29 -2.76
C TYR A 12 8.08 4.57 -3.99
N LEU A 13 6.89 5.13 -3.81
CA LEU A 13 6.00 5.43 -4.92
C LEU A 13 6.58 6.50 -5.86
N GLU A 14 7.32 7.44 -5.31
CA GLU A 14 7.96 8.49 -6.08
C GLU A 14 8.92 7.92 -7.11
N ASN A 15 9.56 6.80 -6.82
CA ASN A 15 10.47 6.15 -7.76
C ASN A 15 9.74 5.53 -8.96
N PHE A 16 8.45 5.23 -8.82
CA PHE A 16 7.65 4.67 -9.90
C PHE A 16 6.86 5.73 -10.65
N ALA A 17 6.64 6.88 -10.02
CA ALA A 17 5.87 7.98 -10.60
C ALA A 17 6.60 9.29 -10.32
N PRO A 18 7.76 9.50 -10.94
CA PRO A 18 8.59 10.67 -10.64
C PRO A 18 7.93 12.01 -10.97
N ASP A 19 6.90 12.00 -11.81
CA ASP A 19 6.19 13.24 -12.18
C ASP A 19 5.19 13.68 -11.12
N ILE A 20 4.99 12.87 -10.08
CA ILE A 20 4.06 13.19 -9.01
C ILE A 20 4.83 13.85 -7.87
N GLU A 21 4.42 15.07 -7.50
CA GLU A 21 4.98 15.72 -6.31
C GLU A 21 4.56 14.96 -5.07
N LEU A 22 5.52 14.66 -4.22
CA LEU A 22 5.30 13.88 -3.01
C LEU A 22 4.21 14.47 -2.13
N GLN A 23 4.28 15.79 -1.89
CA GLN A 23 3.32 16.46 -1.03
C GLN A 23 1.92 16.47 -1.63
N ALA A 24 1.81 16.77 -2.92
CA ALA A 24 0.53 16.78 -3.60
C ALA A 24 -0.09 15.38 -3.63
N PHE A 25 0.75 14.37 -3.84
CA PHE A 25 0.30 13.00 -3.83
C PHE A 25 -0.19 12.60 -2.43
N GLU A 26 0.56 12.97 -1.39
CA GLU A 26 0.16 12.69 -0.02
C GLU A 26 -1.20 13.29 0.33
N GLU A 27 -1.42 14.54 -0.06
CA GLU A 27 -2.70 15.20 0.16
C GLU A 27 -3.83 14.48 -0.56
N LYS A 28 -3.61 14.08 -1.80
CA LYS A 28 -4.60 13.33 -2.58
C LYS A 28 -4.89 11.99 -1.93
N VAL A 29 -3.88 11.28 -1.47
CA VAL A 29 -4.06 9.99 -0.80
C VAL A 29 -4.89 10.18 0.46
N CYS A 30 -4.58 11.20 1.26
CA CYS A 30 -5.34 11.47 2.50
C CYS A 30 -6.81 11.78 2.20
N CYS A 31 -7.08 12.54 1.16
CA CYS A 31 -8.44 12.83 0.74
C CYS A 31 -9.13 11.59 0.18
N LEU A 32 -8.42 10.83 -0.62
CA LEU A 32 -8.98 9.67 -1.31
C LEU A 32 -9.19 8.47 -0.39
N VAL A 33 -8.53 8.44 0.77
CA VAL A 33 -8.77 7.38 1.76
C VAL A 33 -10.25 7.36 2.15
N GLN A 34 -10.94 8.51 2.05
CA GLN A 34 -12.36 8.60 2.31
C GLN A 34 -13.21 8.33 1.06
N ASN A 35 -12.57 8.09 -0.08
CA ASN A 35 -13.27 7.88 -1.34
C ASN A 35 -13.38 6.38 -1.63
N GLN A 36 -14.59 5.94 -1.95
CA GLN A 36 -14.87 4.53 -2.23
C GLN A 36 -14.01 3.99 -3.39
N MET A 37 -13.72 4.83 -4.37
CA MET A 37 -12.90 4.42 -5.50
C MET A 37 -11.49 4.07 -5.07
N LEU A 38 -10.90 4.86 -4.17
CA LEU A 38 -9.55 4.58 -3.70
C LEU A 38 -9.51 3.33 -2.83
N VAL A 39 -10.53 3.14 -2.00
CA VAL A 39 -10.64 1.91 -1.21
C VAL A 39 -10.63 0.70 -2.14
N ASN A 40 -11.37 0.78 -3.25
CA ASN A 40 -11.40 -0.28 -4.24
C ASN A 40 -10.00 -0.51 -4.86
N ILE A 41 -9.31 0.56 -5.20
CA ILE A 41 -7.95 0.47 -5.75
C ILE A 41 -7.00 -0.21 -4.77
N ILE A 42 -7.05 0.22 -3.51
CA ILE A 42 -6.18 -0.34 -2.47
C ILE A 42 -6.50 -1.81 -2.21
N ASP A 43 -7.78 -2.16 -2.13
CA ASP A 43 -8.18 -3.54 -1.92
C ASP A 43 -7.70 -4.46 -3.03
N ARG A 44 -7.80 -4.01 -4.28
CA ARG A 44 -7.30 -4.79 -5.41
C ARG A 44 -5.78 -4.98 -5.34
N ALA A 45 -5.06 -3.93 -4.98
CA ALA A 45 -3.61 -3.99 -4.85
C ALA A 45 -3.20 -4.93 -3.71
N LEU A 46 -3.88 -4.85 -2.57
CA LEU A 46 -3.63 -5.74 -1.44
C LEU A 46 -3.90 -7.19 -1.79
N LEU A 47 -4.96 -7.44 -2.53
CA LEU A 47 -5.30 -8.81 -2.93
C LEU A 47 -4.24 -9.38 -3.86
N ARG A 48 -3.75 -8.59 -4.81
CA ARG A 48 -2.66 -9.03 -5.69
C ARG A 48 -1.38 -9.28 -4.90
N LEU A 49 -1.09 -8.42 -3.93
CA LEU A 49 0.06 -8.59 -3.07
C LEU A 49 -0.03 -9.91 -2.30
N LYS A 50 -1.19 -10.19 -1.73
CA LYS A 50 -1.42 -11.41 -0.96
C LYS A 50 -1.22 -12.65 -1.81
N ARG A 51 -1.59 -12.59 -3.08
CA ARG A 51 -1.49 -13.70 -4.01
C ARG A 51 -0.09 -13.90 -4.59
N TYR A 52 0.81 -12.99 -4.32
CA TYR A 52 2.18 -13.12 -4.80
C TYR A 52 2.81 -14.39 -4.21
N PRO A 53 3.39 -15.28 -5.05
CA PRO A 53 3.84 -16.59 -4.56
C PRO A 53 4.98 -16.56 -3.56
N ASP A 54 5.84 -15.55 -3.60
CA ASP A 54 6.98 -15.46 -2.70
C ASP A 54 6.72 -14.45 -1.60
N ARG A 55 6.31 -14.94 -0.43
CA ARG A 55 6.05 -14.13 0.76
C ARG A 55 4.87 -13.17 0.65
N GLY A 56 3.99 -13.38 -0.31
CA GLY A 56 2.85 -12.49 -0.51
C GLY A 56 1.97 -12.36 0.72
N GLU A 57 1.68 -13.44 1.40
CA GLU A 57 0.87 -13.41 2.62
C GLU A 57 1.56 -12.66 3.74
N LEU A 58 2.87 -12.83 3.89
CA LEU A 58 3.64 -12.10 4.89
C LEU A 58 3.61 -10.60 4.61
N TYR A 59 3.83 -10.22 3.36
CA TYR A 59 3.76 -8.81 2.97
C TYR A 59 2.39 -8.23 3.24
N TYR A 60 1.34 -8.96 2.91
CA TYR A 60 -0.03 -8.54 3.16
C TYR A 60 -0.26 -8.30 4.65
N GLU A 61 0.19 -9.24 5.50
CA GLU A 61 0.02 -9.09 6.95
C GLU A 61 0.79 -7.90 7.51
N ILE A 62 2.01 -7.69 7.06
CA ILE A 62 2.81 -6.56 7.51
C ILE A 62 2.12 -5.24 7.17
N LEU A 63 1.67 -5.09 5.92
CA LEU A 63 1.05 -3.83 5.50
C LEU A 63 -0.31 -3.61 6.14
N THR A 64 -1.14 -4.63 6.22
CA THR A 64 -2.47 -4.46 6.79
C THR A 64 -2.41 -4.19 8.29
N LYS A 65 -1.56 -4.90 9.01
CA LYS A 65 -1.47 -4.72 10.46
C LYS A 65 -0.78 -3.42 10.84
N GLN A 66 0.20 -3.00 10.06
CA GLN A 66 0.94 -1.79 10.40
C GLN A 66 0.28 -0.52 9.89
N PHE A 67 -0.31 -0.54 8.70
CA PHE A 67 -0.85 0.67 8.09
C PHE A 67 -2.37 0.76 8.14
N ILE A 68 -3.06 -0.37 8.13
CA ILE A 68 -4.53 -0.37 8.07
C ILE A 68 -5.14 -0.67 9.43
N TYR A 69 -4.63 -1.67 10.15
CA TYR A 69 -5.14 -2.08 11.45
C TYR A 69 -4.18 -1.76 12.58
N ARG A 70 -3.39 -0.74 12.44
CA ARG A 70 -2.27 -0.43 13.32
C ARG A 70 -2.65 -0.08 14.76
N PHE A 71 -3.89 0.33 14.99
CA PHE A 71 -4.30 0.76 16.32
C PHE A 71 -4.38 -0.37 17.34
N ASN A 72 -4.22 -1.59 16.92
CA ASN A 72 -4.27 -2.75 17.81
C ASN A 72 -2.92 -3.38 18.09
N SER A 73 -1.85 -2.94 17.43
CA SER A 73 -0.57 -3.60 17.57
C SER A 73 0.59 -2.62 17.53
N THR A 74 1.53 -2.79 18.45
CA THR A 74 2.81 -2.10 18.39
C THR A 74 3.74 -2.88 17.47
N GLU A 75 4.86 -2.26 17.10
CA GLU A 75 5.87 -2.95 16.31
C GLU A 75 6.36 -4.21 17.02
N LYS A 76 6.60 -4.10 18.34
CA LYS A 76 7.06 -5.24 19.13
C LYS A 76 6.06 -6.39 19.10
N GLU A 77 4.79 -6.09 19.26
CA GLU A 77 3.74 -7.09 19.20
C GLU A 77 3.66 -7.74 17.83
N LEU A 78 3.83 -6.94 16.78
CA LEU A 78 3.81 -7.45 15.42
C LEU A 78 4.99 -8.37 15.14
N LEU A 79 6.18 -8.02 15.63
CA LEU A 79 7.36 -8.87 15.49
C LEU A 79 7.16 -10.22 16.16
N GLU A 80 6.56 -10.21 17.37
CA GLU A 80 6.27 -11.44 18.10
C GLU A 80 5.23 -12.30 17.38
N GLU A 81 4.19 -11.66 16.88
CA GLU A 81 3.11 -12.33 16.15
C GLU A 81 3.61 -12.98 14.87
N LEU A 82 4.46 -12.29 14.13
CA LEU A 82 5.02 -12.80 12.89
C LEU A 82 6.21 -13.72 13.11
N ASN A 83 6.75 -13.72 14.33
CA ASN A 83 7.90 -14.54 14.72
C ASN A 83 9.12 -14.26 13.85
N ILE A 84 9.45 -12.98 13.66
CA ILE A 84 10.63 -12.56 12.90
C ILE A 84 11.43 -11.54 13.69
N GLU A 85 12.71 -11.45 13.34
CA GLU A 85 13.60 -10.49 13.97
C GLU A 85 13.37 -9.08 13.39
N ARG A 86 13.74 -8.06 14.17
CA ARG A 86 13.52 -6.68 13.77
C ARG A 86 14.19 -6.34 12.44
N SER A 87 15.44 -6.77 12.25
CA SER A 87 16.16 -6.48 11.00
C SER A 87 15.45 -7.12 9.81
N VAL A 88 15.02 -8.36 9.97
CA VAL A 88 14.27 -9.07 8.92
C VAL A 88 12.93 -8.39 8.66
N PHE A 89 12.27 -7.92 9.72
CA PHE A 89 11.00 -7.22 9.58
C PHE A 89 11.14 -5.98 8.70
N TYR A 90 12.16 -5.17 8.93
CA TYR A 90 12.36 -3.97 8.13
C TYR A 90 12.66 -4.30 6.67
N ASP A 91 13.41 -5.37 6.43
CA ASP A 91 13.65 -5.82 5.06
C ASP A 91 12.35 -6.27 4.39
N ARG A 92 11.55 -7.08 5.10
CA ARG A 92 10.28 -7.57 4.57
C ARG A 92 9.29 -6.42 4.36
N LYS A 93 9.27 -5.46 5.27
CA LYS A 93 8.41 -4.28 5.14
C LYS A 93 8.78 -3.48 3.91
N ARG A 94 10.06 -3.28 3.67
CA ARG A 94 10.52 -2.55 2.48
C ARG A 94 10.13 -3.27 1.20
N GLU A 95 10.31 -4.57 1.17
CA GLU A 95 9.90 -5.39 0.04
C GLU A 95 8.39 -5.33 -0.18
N ALA A 96 7.64 -5.37 0.92
CA ALA A 96 6.18 -5.32 0.86
C ALA A 96 5.70 -3.99 0.27
N ILE A 97 6.27 -2.88 0.72
CA ILE A 97 5.93 -1.56 0.22
C ILE A 97 6.26 -1.46 -1.27
N TYR A 98 7.43 -1.94 -1.66
CA TYR A 98 7.83 -1.95 -3.06
C TYR A 98 6.84 -2.73 -3.92
N LEU A 99 6.54 -3.95 -3.52
CA LEU A 99 5.66 -4.81 -4.29
C LEU A 99 4.24 -4.28 -4.32
N PHE A 100 3.76 -3.74 -3.20
CA PHE A 100 2.46 -3.09 -3.14
C PHE A 100 2.40 -1.92 -4.12
N SER A 101 3.48 -1.14 -4.22
CA SER A 101 3.56 -0.03 -5.16
C SER A 101 3.43 -0.52 -6.60
N VAL A 102 4.08 -1.62 -6.93
CA VAL A 102 3.96 -2.23 -8.26
C VAL A 102 2.52 -2.67 -8.53
N CYS A 103 1.90 -3.32 -7.56
CA CYS A 103 0.51 -3.75 -7.70
C CYS A 103 -0.42 -2.56 -7.86
N LEU A 104 -0.17 -1.50 -7.11
CA LEU A 104 -1.02 -0.31 -7.12
C LEU A 104 -0.93 0.43 -8.45
N PHE A 105 0.27 0.80 -8.86
CA PHE A 105 0.49 1.61 -10.05
C PHE A 105 0.49 0.79 -11.34
N GLY A 106 0.96 -0.45 -11.27
CA GLY A 106 1.05 -1.29 -12.45
C GLY A 106 -0.25 -1.98 -12.83
N TYR A 107 -1.14 -2.20 -11.87
CA TYR A 107 -2.34 -3.00 -12.12
C TYR A 107 -3.62 -2.32 -11.63
N SER A 108 -3.71 -2.01 -10.34
CA SER A 108 -4.97 -1.57 -9.76
C SER A 108 -5.45 -0.22 -10.26
N ILE A 109 -4.57 0.77 -10.30
CA ILE A 109 -4.93 2.10 -10.79
C ILE A 109 -5.30 2.05 -12.27
N PRO A 110 -4.48 1.44 -13.16
CA PRO A 110 -4.88 1.33 -14.56
C PRO A 110 -6.21 0.61 -14.76
N GLU A 111 -6.47 -0.46 -14.01
CA GLU A 111 -7.73 -1.18 -14.13
C GLU A 111 -8.93 -0.28 -13.81
N VAL A 112 -8.83 0.46 -12.72
CA VAL A 112 -9.92 1.35 -12.31
C VAL A 112 -10.08 2.50 -13.29
N LEU A 113 -8.98 3.05 -13.80
CA LEU A 113 -9.04 4.11 -14.81
C LEU A 113 -9.71 3.64 -16.08
N GLU A 114 -9.52 2.40 -16.48
CA GLU A 114 -10.19 1.83 -17.64
C GLU A 114 -11.69 1.69 -17.42
N GLU A 115 -12.12 1.50 -16.18
CA GLU A 115 -13.53 1.38 -15.85
C GLU A 115 -14.23 2.74 -15.85
N LEU A 116 -13.52 3.83 -15.64
CA LEU A 116 -14.09 5.18 -15.55
C LEU A 116 -14.84 5.64 -16.82
N PRO A 117 -14.34 5.39 -18.04
CA PRO A 117 -15.07 5.80 -19.23
C PRO A 117 -16.46 5.22 -19.35
N ARG A 118 -16.69 4.09 -18.72
CA ARG A 118 -18.03 3.46 -18.71
C ARG A 118 -18.99 4.19 -17.80
N LEU A 119 -18.43 4.85 -16.78
CA LEU A 119 -19.22 5.60 -15.82
C LEU A 119 -19.39 7.04 -16.23
N ASN A 120 -18.57 7.51 -17.15
CA ASN A 120 -18.55 8.89 -17.60
C ASN A 120 -18.36 8.97 -19.10
N PRO A 121 -19.33 8.47 -19.88
CA PRO A 121 -19.24 8.49 -21.34
C PRO A 121 -19.42 9.92 -21.84
N ASP A 122 -18.51 10.35 -22.64
CA ASP A 122 -18.64 11.64 -23.31
C ASP A 122 -19.56 11.56 -24.51
#